data_806ce51f351482753b8d3944fd8be4f7
#
_entry.id   806ce51f351482753b8d3944fd8be4f7
#
_cell.length_a   1.000
_cell.length_b   1.000
_cell.length_c   1.000
_cell.angle_alpha   90.00
_cell.angle_beta   90.00
_cell.angle_gamma   90.00
#
_symmetry.space_group_name_H-M   'P 1'
#
loop_
_entity.id
_entity.type
_entity.pdbx_description
1 polymer ?
#
loop_
_entity_poly.entity_id
_entity_poly.type
_entity_poly.pdbx_seq_one_letter_code
_entity_poly.pdbx_strand_id
1 'polypeptide(L)'
;APSMNGLNVLNRWVATSGYIFIEPDYLGLGISDMLHPYHLKDVTASSMIDMIYASKKFCYQLGSVNYNNQLFIAGYSEGGYAVMSTVKTIEENYEDINITMSFPMAGAYDLSGTMVELMLSEEPYADPFYLPFFILSYIENYSLGNIEDFFKDEYATILPELFNGDNSGGYINGFLPDIPIHMMQPEMV
;
A
#
# COMPACT_ATOMS: atom_id res chain seq x y z
N ALA A 1 9.74 6.67 0.29
CA ALA A 1 10.05 7.27 -1.02
C ALA A 1 9.24 8.55 -1.17
N PRO A 2 9.80 9.64 -1.63
CA PRO A 2 9.08 10.90 -1.70
C PRO A 2 7.99 10.84 -2.77
N SER A 3 6.75 10.78 -2.36
CA SER A 3 5.57 10.99 -3.20
C SER A 3 5.46 12.44 -3.71
N MET A 4 6.28 13.32 -3.20
CA MET A 4 6.30 14.76 -3.48
C MET A 4 6.82 15.18 -4.87
N ASN A 5 7.13 14.25 -5.75
CA ASN A 5 7.68 14.57 -7.09
C ASN A 5 6.65 15.04 -8.11
N GLY A 6 5.66 15.77 -7.66
CA GLY A 6 4.73 16.49 -8.51
C GLY A 6 3.62 15.62 -9.11
N LEU A 7 2.51 16.26 -9.40
CA LEU A 7 1.37 15.65 -10.07
C LEU A 7 1.84 15.02 -11.39
N ASN A 8 1.66 13.71 -11.53
CA ASN A 8 1.90 13.04 -12.79
C ASN A 8 0.91 13.52 -13.88
N VAL A 9 1.14 13.15 -15.13
CA VAL A 9 0.32 13.60 -16.25
C VAL A 9 -1.15 13.21 -16.07
N LEU A 10 -1.43 12.02 -15.53
CA LEU A 10 -2.78 11.53 -15.30
C LEU A 10 -3.51 12.38 -14.25
N ASN A 11 -2.84 12.69 -13.13
CA ASN A 11 -3.42 13.51 -12.06
C ASN A 11 -3.79 14.91 -12.56
N ARG A 12 -2.91 15.51 -13.36
CA ARG A 12 -3.18 16.80 -14.00
C ARG A 12 -4.37 16.73 -14.97
N TRP A 13 -4.44 15.68 -15.75
CA TRP A 13 -5.53 15.50 -16.71
C TRP A 13 -6.88 15.35 -15.98
N VAL A 14 -6.95 14.56 -14.93
CA VAL A 14 -8.17 14.41 -14.12
C VAL A 14 -8.57 15.75 -13.50
N ALA A 15 -7.64 16.48 -12.89
CA ALA A 15 -7.93 17.79 -12.29
C ALA A 15 -8.40 18.83 -13.32
N THR A 16 -7.82 18.85 -14.52
CA THR A 16 -8.24 19.77 -15.58
C THR A 16 -9.56 19.38 -16.25
N SER A 17 -10.03 18.17 -16.01
CA SER A 17 -11.34 17.67 -16.49
C SER A 17 -12.51 18.01 -15.57
N GLY A 18 -12.29 18.86 -14.57
CA GLY A 18 -13.34 19.35 -13.67
C GLY A 18 -13.52 18.55 -12.38
N TYR A 19 -12.53 17.72 -12.04
CA TYR A 19 -12.51 16.99 -10.78
C TYR A 19 -11.58 17.64 -9.75
N ILE A 20 -11.91 17.52 -8.50
CA ILE A 20 -10.97 17.73 -7.39
C ILE A 20 -10.19 16.42 -7.25
N PHE A 21 -8.91 16.44 -7.58
CA PHE A 21 -8.03 15.28 -7.46
C PHE A 21 -7.29 15.31 -6.13
N ILE A 22 -7.25 14.17 -5.46
CA ILE A 22 -6.65 14.01 -4.13
C ILE A 22 -5.86 12.71 -4.14
N GLU A 23 -4.65 12.75 -3.62
CA GLU A 23 -3.74 11.61 -3.52
C GLU A 23 -3.13 11.61 -2.12
N PRO A 24 -3.55 10.70 -1.24
CA PRO A 24 -2.96 10.59 0.10
C PRO A 24 -1.61 9.91 0.06
N ASP A 25 -0.67 10.35 0.89
CA ASP A 25 0.44 9.51 1.30
C ASP A 25 -0.08 8.48 2.30
N TYR A 26 0.26 7.20 2.09
CA TYR A 26 0.00 6.19 3.12
C TYR A 26 0.99 6.33 4.26
N LEU A 27 0.68 5.77 5.43
CA LEU A 27 1.63 5.69 6.52
C LEU A 27 2.93 5.02 6.06
N GLY A 28 4.06 5.52 6.52
CA GLY A 28 5.37 5.04 6.07
C GLY A 28 5.81 5.57 4.71
N LEU A 29 4.98 6.40 4.03
CA LEU A 29 5.34 7.09 2.78
C LEU A 29 5.40 8.61 2.97
N GLY A 30 5.87 9.32 1.96
CA GLY A 30 6.00 10.78 2.00
C GLY A 30 7.07 11.23 2.99
N ILE A 31 6.67 11.96 4.03
CA ILE A 31 7.56 12.47 5.10
C ILE A 31 7.64 11.55 6.33
N SER A 32 6.99 10.41 6.28
CA SER A 32 7.01 9.43 7.37
C SER A 32 8.32 8.65 7.39
N ASP A 33 8.84 8.37 8.58
CA ASP A 33 10.09 7.64 8.83
C ASP A 33 9.88 6.21 9.34
N MET A 34 8.63 5.73 9.37
CA MET A 34 8.30 4.34 9.73
C MET A 34 8.28 3.42 8.50
N LEU A 35 8.40 2.12 8.72
CA LEU A 35 8.14 1.13 7.67
C LEU A 35 6.69 1.28 7.17
N HIS A 36 6.52 1.31 5.85
CA HIS A 36 5.19 1.37 5.26
C HIS A 36 4.40 0.09 5.58
N PRO A 37 3.19 0.21 6.22
CA PRO A 37 2.33 -0.92 6.55
C PRO A 37 1.70 -1.55 5.30
N TYR A 38 2.52 -2.25 4.52
CA TYR A 38 2.17 -2.78 3.21
C TYR A 38 1.05 -3.81 3.28
N HIS A 39 -0.04 -3.57 2.54
CA HIS A 39 -1.24 -4.43 2.50
C HIS A 39 -1.90 -4.71 3.87
N LEU A 40 -1.91 -3.73 4.75
CA LEU A 40 -2.70 -3.76 5.99
C LEU A 40 -4.02 -3.01 5.79
N LYS A 41 -5.13 -3.75 5.71
CA LYS A 41 -6.47 -3.24 5.39
C LYS A 41 -6.83 -2.00 6.20
N ASP A 42 -6.78 -2.10 7.52
CA ASP A 42 -7.32 -1.07 8.41
C ASP A 42 -6.48 0.22 8.37
N VAL A 43 -5.16 0.07 8.30
CA VAL A 43 -4.22 1.20 8.22
C VAL A 43 -4.37 1.93 6.87
N THR A 44 -4.43 1.16 5.79
CA THR A 44 -4.58 1.72 4.44
C THR A 44 -5.92 2.41 4.27
N ALA A 45 -7.02 1.77 4.72
CA ALA A 45 -8.36 2.35 4.65
C ALA A 45 -8.47 3.62 5.49
N SER A 46 -7.90 3.64 6.70
CA SER A 46 -7.86 4.83 7.57
C SER A 46 -7.21 6.02 6.86
N SER A 47 -6.05 5.84 6.25
CA SER A 47 -5.36 6.91 5.51
C SER A 47 -6.22 7.50 4.38
N MET A 48 -6.94 6.65 3.65
CA MET A 48 -7.85 7.07 2.58
C MET A 48 -9.08 7.81 3.13
N ILE A 49 -9.69 7.31 4.18
CA ILE A 49 -10.90 7.89 4.80
C ILE A 49 -10.58 9.24 5.43
N ASP A 50 -9.48 9.34 6.16
CA ASP A 50 -9.03 10.60 6.76
C ASP A 50 -8.77 11.67 5.68
N MET A 51 -8.20 11.28 4.55
CA MET A 51 -7.98 12.19 3.42
C MET A 51 -9.33 12.64 2.80
N ILE A 52 -10.34 11.76 2.72
CA ILE A 52 -11.68 12.15 2.25
C ILE A 52 -12.27 13.25 3.15
N TYR A 53 -12.21 13.07 4.47
CA TYR A 53 -12.72 14.09 5.40
C TYR A 53 -11.88 15.38 5.37
N ALA A 54 -10.55 15.24 5.37
CA ALA A 54 -9.65 16.39 5.29
C ALA A 54 -9.90 17.23 4.04
N SER A 55 -10.12 16.58 2.90
CA SER A 55 -10.40 17.24 1.62
C SER A 55 -11.72 17.96 1.59
N LYS A 56 -12.78 17.34 2.11
CA LYS A 56 -14.10 17.99 2.26
C LYS A 56 -14.00 19.24 3.13
N LYS A 57 -13.30 19.12 4.27
CA LYS A 57 -13.07 20.24 5.18
C LYS A 57 -12.25 21.35 4.53
N PHE A 58 -11.21 21.01 3.80
CA PHE A 58 -10.37 21.97 3.09
C PHE A 58 -11.15 22.72 2.01
N CYS A 59 -11.94 22.02 1.19
CA CYS A 59 -12.82 22.65 0.19
C CYS A 59 -13.81 23.63 0.83
N TYR A 60 -14.40 23.23 1.96
CA TYR A 60 -15.31 24.12 2.71
C TYR A 60 -14.60 25.39 3.22
N GLN A 61 -13.38 25.25 3.75
CA GLN A 61 -12.59 26.38 4.24
C GLN A 61 -12.16 27.36 3.13
N LEU A 62 -11.89 26.86 1.93
CA LEU A 62 -11.57 27.71 0.78
C LEU A 62 -12.74 28.59 0.33
N GLY A 63 -13.99 28.16 0.57
CA GLY A 63 -15.20 28.91 0.25
C GLY A 63 -15.46 29.19 -1.24
N SER A 64 -14.47 28.92 -2.10
CA SER A 64 -14.53 29.14 -3.56
C SER A 64 -14.67 27.84 -4.35
N VAL A 65 -14.61 26.70 -3.67
CA VAL A 65 -14.67 25.37 -4.29
C VAL A 65 -16.04 24.76 -4.03
N ASN A 66 -16.81 24.59 -5.10
CA ASN A 66 -18.09 23.89 -5.04
C ASN A 66 -17.92 22.50 -5.66
N TYR A 67 -18.38 21.46 -4.95
CA TYR A 67 -18.43 20.10 -5.48
C TYR A 67 -19.81 19.48 -5.27
N ASN A 68 -20.15 18.52 -6.10
CA ASN A 68 -21.48 17.92 -6.18
C ASN A 68 -21.68 16.69 -5.27
N ASN A 69 -20.77 16.48 -4.32
CA ASN A 69 -20.72 15.32 -3.40
C ASN A 69 -20.55 13.96 -4.08
N GLN A 70 -20.22 13.91 -5.38
CA GLN A 70 -19.82 12.67 -6.01
C GLN A 70 -18.38 12.33 -5.56
N LEU A 71 -18.20 11.09 -5.13
CA LEU A 71 -16.91 10.55 -4.71
C LEU A 71 -16.52 9.36 -5.60
N PHE A 72 -15.39 9.49 -6.28
CA PHE A 72 -14.79 8.44 -7.08
C PHE A 72 -13.47 8.03 -6.43
N ILE A 73 -13.28 6.73 -6.25
CA ILE A 73 -12.04 6.20 -5.66
C ILE A 73 -11.41 5.27 -6.69
N ALA A 74 -10.16 5.52 -7.05
CA ALA A 74 -9.43 4.75 -8.04
C ALA A 74 -8.02 4.42 -7.54
N GLY A 75 -7.51 3.25 -7.90
CA GLY A 75 -6.15 2.84 -7.57
C GLY A 75 -5.70 1.63 -8.36
N TYR A 76 -4.40 1.52 -8.61
CA TYR A 76 -3.78 0.44 -9.36
C TYR A 76 -2.76 -0.30 -8.47
N SER A 77 -2.64 -1.60 -8.62
CA SER A 77 -1.74 -2.46 -7.84
C SER A 77 -2.02 -2.32 -6.34
N GLU A 78 -1.08 -1.87 -5.52
CA GLU A 78 -1.32 -1.53 -4.11
C GLU A 78 -2.47 -0.54 -3.94
N GLY A 79 -2.58 0.47 -4.83
CA GLY A 79 -3.74 1.38 -4.85
C GLY A 79 -5.07 0.67 -5.10
N GLY A 80 -5.08 -0.40 -5.89
CA GLY A 80 -6.26 -1.25 -6.08
C GLY A 80 -6.68 -1.95 -4.77
N TYR A 81 -5.72 -2.50 -4.05
CA TYR A 81 -5.94 -3.05 -2.71
C TYR A 81 -6.46 -1.98 -1.73
N ALA A 82 -5.86 -0.78 -1.76
CA ALA A 82 -6.28 0.35 -0.93
C ALA A 82 -7.74 0.76 -1.21
N VAL A 83 -8.13 0.85 -2.48
CA VAL A 83 -9.52 1.14 -2.89
C VAL A 83 -10.47 0.09 -2.33
N MET A 84 -10.18 -1.20 -2.50
CA MET A 84 -11.06 -2.27 -2.02
C MET A 84 -11.16 -2.28 -0.49
N SER A 85 -10.03 -2.09 0.20
CA SER A 85 -9.98 -1.96 1.67
C SER A 85 -10.83 -0.79 2.16
N THR A 86 -10.71 0.36 1.48
CA THR A 86 -11.46 1.59 1.80
C THR A 86 -12.96 1.41 1.57
N VAL A 87 -13.37 0.88 0.41
CA VAL A 87 -14.78 0.61 0.10
C VAL A 87 -15.40 -0.29 1.15
N LYS A 88 -14.75 -1.42 1.45
CA LYS A 88 -15.24 -2.35 2.46
C LYS A 88 -15.35 -1.71 3.84
N THR A 89 -14.36 -0.94 4.25
CA THR A 89 -14.38 -0.25 5.56
C THR A 89 -15.48 0.81 5.64
N ILE A 90 -15.70 1.55 4.54
CA ILE A 90 -16.79 2.55 4.48
C ILE A 90 -18.15 1.87 4.56
N GLU A 91 -18.38 0.80 3.81
CA GLU A 91 -19.65 0.06 3.85
C GLU A 91 -19.94 -0.54 5.22
N GLU A 92 -18.91 -0.94 5.96
CA GLU A 92 -19.06 -1.53 7.29
C GLU A 92 -19.25 -0.49 8.41
N ASN A 93 -18.70 0.73 8.28
CA ASN A 93 -18.52 1.62 9.44
C ASN A 93 -18.88 3.11 9.22
N TYR A 94 -19.15 3.57 7.97
CA TYR A 94 -19.28 5.00 7.67
C TYR A 94 -20.55 5.29 6.86
N GLU A 95 -21.66 5.58 7.54
CA GLU A 95 -22.95 5.89 6.89
C GLU A 95 -22.96 7.25 6.17
N ASP A 96 -22.05 8.16 6.51
CA ASP A 96 -21.97 9.53 5.98
C ASP A 96 -21.08 9.67 4.74
N ILE A 97 -20.40 8.59 4.33
CA ILE A 97 -19.57 8.55 3.11
C ILE A 97 -20.28 7.74 2.03
N ASN A 98 -20.74 8.44 0.98
CA ASN A 98 -21.34 7.80 -0.17
C ASN A 98 -20.34 7.74 -1.34
N ILE A 99 -19.92 6.55 -1.72
CA ILE A 99 -19.06 6.32 -2.88
C ILE A 99 -19.94 6.25 -4.13
N THR A 100 -19.69 7.14 -5.11
CA THR A 100 -20.39 7.13 -6.39
C THR A 100 -19.93 5.97 -7.26
N MET A 101 -18.62 5.74 -7.32
CA MET A 101 -18.02 4.62 -8.04
C MET A 101 -16.59 4.35 -7.55
N SER A 102 -16.19 3.09 -7.55
CA SER A 102 -14.83 2.67 -7.22
C SER A 102 -14.18 1.91 -8.37
N PHE A 103 -12.87 2.08 -8.53
CA PHE A 103 -12.05 1.45 -9.57
C PHE A 103 -10.83 0.76 -8.92
N PRO A 104 -11.02 -0.39 -8.28
CA PRO A 104 -9.92 -1.18 -7.72
C PRO A 104 -9.24 -1.98 -8.84
N MET A 105 -8.11 -1.51 -9.35
CA MET A 105 -7.44 -2.11 -10.50
C MET A 105 -6.23 -2.94 -10.06
N ALA A 106 -6.19 -4.20 -10.46
CA ALA A 106 -5.05 -5.12 -10.31
C ALA A 106 -4.47 -5.19 -8.87
N GLY A 107 -5.31 -5.11 -7.84
CA GLY A 107 -4.90 -5.26 -6.45
C GLY A 107 -4.71 -6.72 -6.04
N ALA A 108 -3.85 -6.96 -5.06
CA ALA A 108 -3.69 -8.26 -4.44
C ALA A 108 -4.83 -8.51 -3.43
N TYR A 109 -5.98 -8.97 -3.90
CA TYR A 109 -7.18 -9.10 -3.08
C TYR A 109 -7.26 -10.40 -2.30
N ASP A 110 -6.71 -11.47 -2.83
CA ASP A 110 -6.67 -12.79 -2.21
C ASP A 110 -5.27 -13.06 -1.66
N LEU A 111 -4.97 -12.42 -0.52
CA LEU A 111 -3.66 -12.49 0.11
C LEU A 111 -3.37 -13.88 0.69
N SER A 112 -4.38 -14.53 1.28
CA SER A 112 -4.23 -15.82 1.96
C SER A 112 -4.33 -17.04 1.03
N GLY A 113 -4.78 -16.85 -0.19
CA GLY A 113 -4.86 -17.88 -1.23
C GLY A 113 -3.82 -17.63 -2.33
N THR A 114 -4.25 -17.04 -3.43
CA THR A 114 -3.45 -16.88 -4.65
C THR A 114 -2.09 -16.21 -4.40
N MET A 115 -2.00 -15.18 -3.53
CA MET A 115 -0.73 -14.50 -3.29
C MET A 115 0.24 -15.34 -2.48
N VAL A 116 -0.25 -16.07 -1.48
CA VAL A 116 0.57 -17.02 -0.72
C VAL A 116 1.07 -18.14 -1.62
N GLU A 117 0.20 -18.75 -2.41
CA GLU A 117 0.58 -19.80 -3.38
C GLU A 117 1.67 -19.32 -4.34
N LEU A 118 1.53 -18.08 -4.85
CA LEU A 118 2.50 -17.48 -5.77
C LEU A 118 3.85 -17.22 -5.10
N MET A 119 3.86 -16.57 -3.92
CA MET A 119 5.07 -16.14 -3.24
C MET A 119 5.83 -17.27 -2.56
N LEU A 120 5.13 -18.36 -2.18
CA LEU A 120 5.74 -19.54 -1.60
C LEU A 120 5.94 -20.67 -2.62
N SER A 121 5.84 -20.38 -3.92
CA SER A 121 6.16 -21.33 -4.97
C SER A 121 7.66 -21.46 -5.21
N GLU A 122 8.08 -22.59 -5.79
CA GLU A 122 9.47 -22.83 -6.25
C GLU A 122 9.74 -22.22 -7.65
N GLU A 123 8.91 -21.24 -8.06
CA GLU A 123 9.06 -20.58 -9.35
C GLU A 123 9.70 -19.19 -9.17
N PRO A 124 10.52 -18.74 -10.13
CA PRO A 124 11.08 -17.39 -10.11
C PRO A 124 9.97 -16.33 -10.15
N TYR A 125 10.12 -15.32 -9.31
CA TYR A 125 9.23 -14.17 -9.26
C TYR A 125 9.96 -12.88 -9.62
N ALA A 126 9.38 -12.07 -10.51
CA ALA A 126 10.06 -10.90 -11.07
C ALA A 126 10.48 -9.86 -10.02
N ASP A 127 9.74 -9.75 -8.94
CA ASP A 127 9.96 -8.77 -7.88
C ASP A 127 9.96 -9.46 -6.50
N PRO A 128 11.00 -10.25 -6.17
CA PRO A 128 11.08 -11.02 -4.93
C PRO A 128 11.01 -10.17 -3.67
N PHE A 129 11.28 -8.86 -3.74
CA PHE A 129 11.20 -7.93 -2.61
C PHE A 129 9.79 -7.82 -1.99
N TYR A 130 8.74 -8.19 -2.71
CA TYR A 130 7.38 -8.13 -2.17
C TYR A 130 7.17 -9.09 -1.00
N LEU A 131 7.77 -10.28 -1.01
CA LEU A 131 7.62 -11.23 0.09
C LEU A 131 8.18 -10.68 1.42
N PRO A 132 9.44 -10.25 1.51
CA PRO A 132 9.93 -9.66 2.74
C PRO A 132 9.23 -8.35 3.10
N PHE A 133 8.84 -7.52 2.15
CA PHE A 133 8.09 -6.30 2.46
C PHE A 133 6.78 -6.61 3.17
N PHE A 134 6.06 -7.61 2.68
CA PHE A 134 4.83 -8.08 3.28
C PHE A 134 5.05 -8.60 4.70
N ILE A 135 6.00 -9.52 4.88
CA ILE A 135 6.27 -10.15 6.18
C ILE A 135 6.76 -9.12 7.20
N LEU A 136 7.69 -8.24 6.84
CA LEU A 136 8.18 -7.18 7.73
C LEU A 136 7.05 -6.25 8.20
N SER A 137 6.17 -5.87 7.28
CA SER A 137 4.99 -5.07 7.61
C SER A 137 4.10 -5.76 8.64
N TYR A 138 3.89 -7.07 8.50
CA TYR A 138 3.07 -7.86 9.42
C TYR A 138 3.75 -8.11 10.77
N ILE A 139 5.05 -8.39 10.77
CA ILE A 139 5.84 -8.53 12.00
C ILE A 139 5.71 -7.26 12.85
N GLU A 140 5.95 -6.09 12.25
CA GLU A 140 5.94 -4.81 12.96
C GLU A 140 4.55 -4.45 13.50
N ASN A 141 3.51 -4.63 12.69
CA ASN A 141 2.17 -4.17 13.06
C ASN A 141 1.39 -5.16 13.94
N TYR A 142 1.68 -6.45 13.86
CA TYR A 142 0.99 -7.48 14.64
C TYR A 142 1.86 -8.16 15.70
N SER A 143 3.11 -7.73 15.86
CA SER A 143 4.06 -8.31 16.83
C SER A 143 4.18 -9.83 16.69
N LEU A 144 4.35 -10.33 15.45
CA LEU A 144 4.33 -11.76 15.15
C LEU A 144 5.62 -12.51 15.51
N GLY A 145 6.60 -11.85 16.10
CA GLY A 145 7.91 -12.42 16.43
C GLY A 145 9.05 -11.57 15.93
N ASN A 146 10.20 -12.16 15.71
CA ASN A 146 11.40 -11.50 15.20
C ASN A 146 11.61 -11.86 13.72
N ILE A 147 12.39 -11.05 13.01
CA ILE A 147 12.70 -11.28 11.60
C ILE A 147 13.39 -12.63 11.37
N GLU A 148 14.21 -13.07 12.31
CA GLU A 148 14.95 -14.34 12.29
C GLU A 148 14.03 -15.55 12.40
N ASP A 149 12.81 -15.38 12.92
CA ASP A 149 11.82 -16.46 12.99
C ASP A 149 11.27 -16.79 11.58
N PHE A 150 11.33 -15.84 10.65
CA PHE A 150 10.79 -15.96 9.30
C PHE A 150 11.86 -16.16 8.23
N PHE A 151 12.99 -15.47 8.35
CA PHE A 151 14.03 -15.44 7.32
C PHE A 151 15.32 -16.09 7.79
N LYS A 152 16.04 -16.73 6.86
CA LYS A 152 17.40 -17.23 7.11
C LYS A 152 18.30 -16.08 7.56
N ASP A 153 19.28 -16.39 8.42
CA ASP A 153 20.16 -15.41 9.06
C ASP A 153 20.79 -14.41 8.08
N GLU A 154 21.19 -14.87 6.90
CA GLU A 154 21.81 -14.04 5.86
C GLU A 154 20.85 -12.95 5.35
N TYR A 155 19.55 -13.25 5.24
CA TYR A 155 18.53 -12.27 4.84
C TYR A 155 18.01 -11.46 6.02
N ALA A 156 17.76 -12.08 7.17
CA ALA A 156 17.34 -11.39 8.38
C ALA A 156 18.28 -10.23 8.75
N THR A 157 19.60 -10.41 8.51
CA THR A 157 20.61 -9.38 8.79
C THR A 157 20.52 -8.18 7.86
N ILE A 158 20.21 -8.36 6.58
CA ILE A 158 20.27 -7.28 5.58
C ILE A 158 18.92 -6.60 5.33
N LEU A 159 17.81 -7.30 5.56
CA LEU A 159 16.47 -6.80 5.26
C LEU A 159 16.14 -5.47 5.96
N PRO A 160 16.46 -5.21 7.25
CA PRO A 160 16.19 -3.93 7.88
C PRO A 160 16.84 -2.74 7.18
N GLU A 161 18.07 -2.89 6.71
CA GLU A 161 18.76 -1.84 5.96
C GLU A 161 18.23 -1.68 4.53
N LEU A 162 17.80 -2.77 3.91
CA LEU A 162 17.20 -2.71 2.58
C LEU A 162 15.85 -2.02 2.58
N PHE A 163 15.05 -2.20 3.64
CA PHE A 163 13.70 -1.62 3.79
C PHE A 163 13.66 -0.35 4.65
N ASN A 164 14.74 0.41 4.70
CA ASN A 164 14.84 1.68 5.44
C ASN A 164 14.08 2.86 4.79
N GLY A 165 13.45 2.67 3.64
CA GLY A 165 12.71 3.69 2.90
C GLY A 165 13.51 4.43 1.82
N ASP A 166 14.83 4.30 1.78
CA ASP A 166 15.69 5.00 0.81
C ASP A 166 15.91 4.20 -0.48
N ASN A 167 15.67 2.89 -0.45
CA ASN A 167 15.97 1.99 -1.52
C ASN A 167 14.75 1.75 -2.44
N SER A 168 14.99 1.67 -3.75
CA SER A 168 13.95 1.23 -4.69
C SER A 168 13.79 -0.29 -4.66
N GLY A 169 12.58 -0.80 -5.02
CA GLY A 169 12.35 -2.25 -5.13
C GLY A 169 13.35 -2.95 -6.07
N GLY A 170 13.71 -2.32 -7.19
CA GLY A 170 14.72 -2.86 -8.09
C GLY A 170 16.13 -2.93 -7.48
N TYR A 171 16.49 -2.00 -6.60
CA TYR A 171 17.73 -2.09 -5.85
C TYR A 171 17.68 -3.24 -4.85
N ILE A 172 16.60 -3.36 -4.11
CA ILE A 172 16.38 -4.43 -3.12
C ILE A 172 16.44 -5.80 -3.79
N ASN A 173 15.80 -5.98 -4.94
CA ASN A 173 15.82 -7.24 -5.70
C ASN A 173 17.23 -7.72 -6.03
N GLY A 174 18.19 -6.82 -6.20
CA GLY A 174 19.58 -7.18 -6.47
C GLY A 174 20.30 -7.93 -5.33
N PHE A 175 19.71 -7.99 -4.14
CA PHE A 175 20.24 -8.68 -2.95
C PHE A 175 19.45 -9.94 -2.60
N LEU A 176 18.34 -10.21 -3.31
CA LEU A 176 17.42 -11.29 -3.01
C LEU A 176 17.47 -12.39 -4.07
N PRO A 177 17.14 -13.63 -3.73
CA PRO A 177 17.05 -14.70 -4.71
C PRO A 177 15.82 -14.50 -5.60
N ASP A 178 15.90 -14.97 -6.85
CA ASP A 178 14.78 -14.91 -7.79
C ASP A 178 13.55 -15.70 -7.34
N ILE A 179 13.74 -16.71 -6.49
CA ILE A 179 12.68 -17.54 -5.90
C ILE A 179 12.49 -17.09 -4.45
N PRO A 180 11.39 -16.37 -4.14
CA PRO A 180 11.23 -15.70 -2.83
C PRO A 180 11.30 -16.64 -1.63
N ILE A 181 10.71 -17.84 -1.76
CA ILE A 181 10.69 -18.84 -0.68
C ILE A 181 12.09 -19.25 -0.20
N HIS A 182 13.11 -19.12 -1.05
CA HIS A 182 14.49 -19.45 -0.68
C HIS A 182 15.08 -18.54 0.40
N MET A 183 14.44 -17.39 0.69
CA MET A 183 14.78 -16.53 1.82
C MET A 183 14.25 -17.03 3.17
N MET A 184 13.19 -17.86 3.13
CA MET A 184 12.44 -18.24 4.32
C MET A 184 13.16 -19.30 5.15
N GLN A 185 12.87 -19.31 6.46
CA GLN A 185 13.22 -20.45 7.32
C GLN A 185 12.43 -21.70 6.86
N PRO A 186 13.05 -22.88 6.88
CA PRO A 186 12.40 -24.11 6.41
C PRO A 186 11.09 -24.46 7.15
N GLU A 187 10.95 -23.99 8.39
CA GLU A 187 9.79 -24.23 9.25
C GLU A 187 8.57 -23.36 8.87
N MET A 188 8.80 -22.36 8.03
CA MET A 188 7.76 -21.39 7.60
C MET A 188 7.15 -21.74 6.23
N VAL A 189 7.59 -22.84 5.63
CA VAL A 189 7.22 -23.25 4.26
C VAL A 189 6.40 -24.55 4.25
#